data_0cbff28f43951b4e627d8c41817ff159
#
_entry.id   0cbff28f43951b4e627d8c41817ff159
#
_cell.length_a   1.000
_cell.length_b   1.000
_cell.length_c   1.000
_cell.angle_alpha   90.00
_cell.angle_beta   90.00
_cell.angle_gamma   90.00
#
_symmetry.space_group_name_H-M   'P 1'
#
loop_
_entity.id
_entity.type
_entity.pdbx_description
1 polymer ?
#
loop_
_entity_poly.entity_id
_entity_poly.type
_entity_poly.pdbx_seq_one_letter_code
_entity_poly.pdbx_strand_id
1 'polypeptide(L)'
;MPTYTKLRGKVTIAQAVCHYGPGAPYLYKYGVYAGSNLEILRRVEGGNYIEIQAIGGNNPCWVRVDYMEIRGDVNALEPVHPFDVQLPMSPYYAPPAWVKAVRQGDMVTVEWAGLSLRAGDDSEQTPYIVEAWVCQEGRMVFQPIGSYFTQVTIQDEPGCGQVSRARLLAAEKHGYTRPLEIDWPQPVLLTPLP
;
A
#
# COMPACT_ATOMS: atom_id res chain seq x y z
N MET A 1 -15.53 4.45 -22.49
CA MET A 1 -15.01 3.87 -21.23
C MET A 1 -13.79 3.05 -21.59
N PRO A 2 -12.67 3.14 -20.86
CA PRO A 2 -11.54 2.27 -21.12
C PRO A 2 -11.96 0.81 -20.91
N THR A 3 -11.51 -0.06 -21.79
CA THR A 3 -11.76 -1.50 -21.67
C THR A 3 -10.52 -2.12 -21.01
N TYR A 4 -10.69 -2.62 -19.80
CA TYR A 4 -9.62 -3.33 -19.08
C TYR A 4 -9.70 -4.83 -19.35
N THR A 5 -8.56 -5.50 -19.35
CA THR A 5 -8.47 -6.94 -19.59
C THR A 5 -7.84 -7.62 -18.37
N LYS A 6 -8.25 -8.85 -18.13
CA LYS A 6 -7.53 -9.73 -17.21
C LYS A 6 -6.35 -10.35 -17.96
N LEU A 7 -5.19 -10.39 -17.32
CA LEU A 7 -4.01 -11.03 -17.88
C LEU A 7 -3.77 -12.38 -17.20
N ARG A 8 -2.78 -13.09 -17.69
CA ARG A 8 -2.26 -14.32 -17.08
C ARG A 8 -0.77 -14.20 -16.87
N GLY A 9 -0.29 -14.81 -15.82
CA GLY A 9 1.11 -14.83 -15.50
C GLY A 9 1.51 -16.09 -14.74
N LYS A 10 2.82 -16.30 -14.66
CA LYS A 10 3.43 -17.41 -13.97
C LYS A 10 4.44 -16.91 -12.96
N VAL A 11 4.43 -17.48 -11.75
CA VAL A 11 5.41 -17.17 -10.70
C VAL A 11 6.79 -17.68 -11.12
N THR A 12 7.79 -16.81 -11.07
CA THR A 12 9.18 -17.09 -11.51
C THR A 12 10.15 -17.36 -10.36
N ILE A 13 9.84 -16.89 -9.16
CA ILE A 13 10.66 -17.12 -7.96
C ILE A 13 10.16 -18.33 -7.19
N ALA A 14 10.99 -18.90 -6.30
CA ALA A 14 10.66 -20.12 -5.55
C ALA A 14 9.32 -20.03 -4.81
N GLN A 15 9.07 -18.90 -4.14
CA GLN A 15 7.81 -18.60 -3.49
C GLN A 15 7.57 -17.08 -3.49
N ALA A 16 6.47 -16.64 -4.06
CA ALA A 16 5.99 -15.26 -3.96
C ALA A 16 5.10 -15.12 -2.74
N VAL A 17 5.39 -14.13 -1.92
CA VAL A 17 4.54 -13.75 -0.78
C VAL A 17 3.35 -12.96 -1.31
N CYS A 18 2.15 -13.44 -0.99
CA CYS A 18 0.89 -12.76 -1.25
C CYS A 18 0.45 -11.98 -0.01
N HIS A 19 0.12 -10.71 -0.21
CA HIS A 19 -0.33 -9.81 0.85
C HIS A 19 -1.80 -9.45 0.69
N TYR A 20 -2.43 -8.99 1.77
CA TYR A 20 -3.79 -8.43 1.72
C TYR A 20 -3.85 -7.08 0.99
N GLY A 21 -2.75 -6.34 0.93
CA GLY A 21 -2.65 -5.05 0.25
C GLY A 21 -1.42 -4.95 -0.66
N PRO A 22 -1.31 -3.89 -1.47
CA PRO A 22 -0.30 -3.74 -2.51
C PRO A 22 1.05 -3.24 -1.99
N GLY A 23 1.70 -4.03 -1.14
CA GLY A 23 3.01 -3.70 -0.57
C GLY A 23 3.54 -4.75 0.39
N ALA A 24 4.86 -4.78 0.56
CA ALA A 24 5.51 -5.69 1.48
C ALA A 24 5.12 -5.53 2.97
N PRO A 25 4.78 -4.32 3.47
CA PRO A 25 4.37 -4.14 4.86
C PRO A 25 3.00 -4.73 5.20
N TYR A 26 2.15 -5.01 4.21
CA TYR A 26 0.82 -5.56 4.48
C TYR A 26 0.90 -6.98 5.02
N LEU A 27 -0.11 -7.34 5.81
CA LEU A 27 -0.24 -8.67 6.38
C LEU A 27 -0.15 -9.74 5.29
N TYR A 28 0.60 -10.79 5.60
CA TYR A 28 0.70 -11.99 4.79
C TYR A 28 -0.67 -12.67 4.67
N LYS A 29 -0.99 -13.13 3.48
CA LYS A 29 -2.22 -13.86 3.21
C LYS A 29 -1.93 -15.34 2.92
N TYR A 30 -1.09 -15.62 1.94
CA TYR A 30 -0.57 -16.96 1.60
C TYR A 30 0.62 -16.86 0.66
N GLY A 31 1.31 -17.98 0.44
CA GLY A 31 2.41 -18.08 -0.51
C GLY A 31 1.99 -18.71 -1.82
N VAL A 32 2.59 -18.27 -2.93
CA VAL A 32 2.39 -18.82 -4.27
C VAL A 32 3.74 -19.31 -4.79
N TYR A 33 3.78 -20.55 -5.25
CA TYR A 33 5.03 -21.21 -5.61
C TYR A 33 5.39 -21.06 -7.09
N ALA A 34 6.69 -21.23 -7.38
CA ALA A 34 7.23 -21.23 -8.71
C ALA A 34 6.42 -22.12 -9.68
N GLY A 35 6.17 -21.61 -10.87
CA GLY A 35 5.41 -22.33 -11.88
C GLY A 35 3.89 -22.22 -11.79
N SER A 36 3.34 -21.66 -10.70
CA SER A 36 1.90 -21.41 -10.59
C SER A 36 1.42 -20.45 -11.68
N ASN A 37 0.41 -20.87 -12.45
CA ASN A 37 -0.26 -20.02 -13.44
C ASN A 37 -1.48 -19.36 -12.79
N LEU A 38 -1.57 -18.05 -12.90
CA LEU A 38 -2.55 -17.23 -12.19
C LEU A 38 -3.25 -16.25 -13.12
N GLU A 39 -4.46 -15.85 -12.76
CA GLU A 39 -5.11 -14.66 -13.32
C GLU A 39 -4.55 -13.42 -12.64
N ILE A 40 -4.34 -12.37 -13.43
CA ILE A 40 -3.95 -11.04 -12.98
C ILE A 40 -5.14 -10.13 -13.23
N LEU A 41 -5.66 -9.54 -12.17
CA LEU A 41 -6.94 -8.84 -12.19
C LEU A 41 -6.76 -7.34 -12.37
N ARG A 42 -5.89 -6.73 -11.57
CA ARG A 42 -5.72 -5.29 -11.46
C ARG A 42 -4.28 -4.94 -11.11
N ARG A 43 -3.93 -3.67 -11.26
CA ARG A 43 -2.65 -3.11 -10.77
C ARG A 43 -2.91 -1.97 -9.81
N VAL A 44 -2.03 -1.76 -8.85
CA VAL A 44 -2.10 -0.56 -8.01
C VAL A 44 -1.56 0.65 -8.78
N GLU A 45 -2.21 1.79 -8.65
CA GLU A 45 -1.68 3.05 -9.19
C GLU A 45 -0.44 3.49 -8.41
N GLY A 46 0.53 4.06 -9.12
CA GLY A 46 1.76 4.61 -8.52
C GLY A 46 2.65 3.59 -7.82
N GLY A 47 2.40 2.28 -7.97
CA GLY A 47 3.15 1.20 -7.34
C GLY A 47 3.51 0.06 -8.28
N ASN A 48 4.23 -0.94 -7.77
CA ASN A 48 4.72 -2.10 -8.52
C ASN A 48 4.06 -3.42 -8.08
N TYR A 49 2.83 -3.36 -7.59
CA TYR A 49 2.04 -4.53 -7.17
C TYR A 49 0.85 -4.76 -8.08
N ILE A 50 0.54 -6.03 -8.28
CA ILE A 50 -0.62 -6.52 -9.03
C ILE A 50 -1.45 -7.44 -8.17
N GLU A 51 -2.76 -7.42 -8.39
CA GLU A 51 -3.69 -8.34 -7.74
C GLU A 51 -3.84 -9.60 -8.59
N ILE A 52 -3.60 -10.73 -7.97
CA ILE A 52 -3.65 -12.05 -8.60
C ILE A 52 -4.62 -12.98 -7.88
N GLN A 53 -5.08 -14.01 -8.60
CA GLN A 53 -5.81 -15.14 -8.01
C GLN A 53 -5.56 -16.43 -8.78
N ALA A 54 -5.94 -17.57 -8.21
CA ALA A 54 -6.02 -18.82 -8.97
C ALA A 54 -7.00 -18.68 -10.14
N ILE A 55 -6.74 -19.34 -11.26
CA ILE A 55 -7.63 -19.31 -12.42
C ILE A 55 -9.02 -19.84 -12.02
N GLY A 56 -10.04 -19.00 -12.19
CA GLY A 56 -11.41 -19.29 -11.74
C GLY A 56 -11.60 -19.25 -10.21
N GLY A 57 -10.61 -18.76 -9.46
CA GLY A 57 -10.70 -18.59 -8.00
C GLY A 57 -11.42 -17.32 -7.58
N ASN A 58 -11.55 -17.16 -6.26
CA ASN A 58 -12.21 -16.00 -5.63
C ASN A 58 -11.46 -15.48 -4.39
N ASN A 59 -10.19 -15.82 -4.25
CA ASN A 59 -9.36 -15.40 -3.13
C ASN A 59 -8.14 -14.59 -3.62
N PRO A 60 -8.33 -13.35 -4.10
CA PRO A 60 -7.26 -12.54 -4.65
C PRO A 60 -6.28 -12.09 -3.58
N CYS A 61 -5.05 -11.77 -4.00
CA CYS A 61 -4.01 -11.19 -3.16
C CYS A 61 -3.04 -10.35 -3.99
N TRP A 62 -2.20 -9.58 -3.34
CA TRP A 62 -1.25 -8.68 -3.98
C TRP A 62 0.16 -9.25 -3.96
N VAL A 63 0.83 -9.22 -5.13
CA VAL A 63 2.23 -9.61 -5.30
C VAL A 63 2.99 -8.57 -6.10
N ARG A 64 4.30 -8.55 -5.99
CA ARG A 64 5.15 -7.70 -6.82
C ARG A 64 5.14 -8.17 -8.28
N VAL A 65 5.12 -7.20 -9.19
CA VAL A 65 5.12 -7.45 -10.66
C VAL A 65 6.34 -8.28 -11.08
N ASP A 66 7.52 -7.97 -10.53
CA ASP A 66 8.79 -8.61 -10.88
C ASP A 66 8.93 -10.06 -10.40
N TYR A 67 7.97 -10.57 -9.61
CA TYR A 67 7.90 -11.99 -9.25
C TYR A 67 7.15 -12.85 -10.30
N MET A 68 6.66 -12.20 -11.35
CA MET A 68 5.78 -12.83 -12.33
C MET A 68 6.31 -12.66 -13.76
N GLU A 69 6.28 -13.73 -14.53
CA GLU A 69 6.30 -13.65 -15.99
C GLU A 69 4.87 -13.39 -16.48
N ILE A 70 4.61 -12.20 -16.99
CA ILE A 70 3.26 -11.74 -17.36
C ILE A 70 3.09 -11.81 -18.88
N ARG A 71 1.96 -12.36 -19.32
CA ARG A 71 1.58 -12.43 -20.73
C ARG A 71 0.66 -11.26 -21.07
N GLY A 72 1.22 -10.23 -21.68
CA GLY A 72 0.51 -9.00 -22.07
C GLY A 72 1.08 -7.76 -21.41
N ASP A 73 0.43 -6.63 -21.66
CA ASP A 73 0.83 -5.33 -21.09
C ASP A 73 0.14 -5.10 -19.75
N VAL A 74 0.91 -4.93 -18.68
CA VAL A 74 0.42 -4.62 -17.33
C VAL A 74 -0.39 -3.31 -17.30
N ASN A 75 -0.11 -2.36 -18.21
CA ASN A 75 -0.87 -1.12 -18.31
C ASN A 75 -2.30 -1.32 -18.84
N ALA A 76 -2.59 -2.45 -19.46
CA ALA A 76 -3.96 -2.82 -19.87
C ALA A 76 -4.83 -3.34 -18.71
N LEU A 77 -4.23 -3.59 -17.54
CA LEU A 77 -4.97 -3.93 -16.31
C LEU A 77 -5.69 -2.72 -15.74
N GLU A 78 -6.84 -2.97 -15.12
CA GLU A 78 -7.56 -1.94 -14.37
C GLU A 78 -6.67 -1.35 -13.28
N PRO A 79 -6.43 -0.02 -13.29
CA PRO A 79 -5.73 0.63 -12.20
C PRO A 79 -6.65 0.77 -10.99
N VAL A 80 -6.13 0.51 -9.80
CA VAL A 80 -6.82 0.72 -8.53
C VAL A 80 -6.08 1.76 -7.74
N HIS A 81 -6.77 2.83 -7.34
CA HIS A 81 -6.19 3.78 -6.41
C HIS A 81 -5.90 3.07 -5.08
N PRO A 82 -4.68 3.22 -4.51
CA PRO A 82 -4.27 2.43 -3.35
C PRO A 82 -5.20 2.55 -2.15
N PHE A 83 -5.86 3.70 -1.96
CA PHE A 83 -6.80 3.90 -0.85
C PHE A 83 -8.17 3.25 -1.06
N ASP A 84 -8.46 2.75 -2.27
CA ASP A 84 -9.67 2.01 -2.59
C ASP A 84 -9.50 0.48 -2.43
N VAL A 85 -8.28 0.04 -2.10
CA VAL A 85 -8.00 -1.37 -1.83
C VAL A 85 -8.74 -1.81 -0.57
N GLN A 86 -9.51 -2.90 -0.69
CA GLN A 86 -10.26 -3.46 0.42
C GLN A 86 -9.34 -4.32 1.29
N LEU A 87 -9.12 -3.89 2.52
CA LEU A 87 -8.33 -4.59 3.52
C LEU A 87 -9.24 -5.28 4.55
N PRO A 88 -8.79 -6.40 5.17
CA PRO A 88 -9.53 -6.99 6.29
C PRO A 88 -9.51 -6.02 7.48
N MET A 89 -10.68 -5.58 7.92
CA MET A 89 -10.81 -4.65 9.04
C MET A 89 -11.03 -5.39 10.35
N SER A 90 -10.25 -5.02 11.38
CA SER A 90 -10.46 -5.49 12.75
C SER A 90 -11.75 -4.89 13.33
N PRO A 91 -12.63 -5.71 13.90
CA PRO A 91 -13.77 -5.21 14.65
C PRO A 91 -13.43 -4.89 16.11
N TYR A 92 -12.21 -5.17 16.58
CA TYR A 92 -11.87 -5.18 17.99
C TYR A 92 -11.12 -3.93 18.46
N TYR A 93 -10.40 -3.26 17.54
CA TYR A 93 -9.54 -2.13 17.90
C TYR A 93 -9.89 -0.88 17.10
N ALA A 94 -9.97 0.24 17.84
CA ALA A 94 -10.01 1.57 17.24
C ALA A 94 -8.63 1.93 16.66
N PRO A 95 -8.54 2.87 15.71
CA PRO A 95 -7.26 3.37 15.23
C PRO A 95 -6.47 4.05 16.37
N PRO A 96 -5.14 4.28 16.18
CA PRO A 96 -4.35 5.09 17.09
C PRO A 96 -5.05 6.39 17.47
N ALA A 97 -4.90 6.82 18.73
CA ALA A 97 -5.67 7.95 19.30
C ALA A 97 -5.37 9.29 18.60
N TRP A 98 -4.21 9.43 18.01
CA TRP A 98 -3.81 10.60 17.23
C TRP A 98 -2.72 10.23 16.22
N VAL A 99 -2.62 11.03 15.17
CA VAL A 99 -1.53 11.07 14.21
C VAL A 99 -1.24 12.53 13.88
N LYS A 100 0.02 12.88 13.65
CA LYS A 100 0.46 14.20 13.22
C LYS A 100 1.57 14.07 12.18
N ALA A 101 1.68 15.04 11.30
CA ALA A 101 2.73 15.12 10.30
C ALA A 101 3.37 16.52 10.31
N VAL A 102 4.69 16.55 10.15
CA VAL A 102 5.47 17.80 10.11
C VAL A 102 6.39 17.74 8.91
N ARG A 103 6.36 18.78 8.08
CA ARG A 103 7.23 18.93 6.90
C ARG A 103 8.49 19.74 7.22
N GLN A 104 9.60 19.24 6.69
CA GLN A 104 10.88 19.96 6.64
C GLN A 104 11.47 19.78 5.22
N GLY A 105 11.33 20.80 4.39
CA GLY A 105 11.68 20.71 2.96
C GLY A 105 10.82 19.65 2.27
N ASP A 106 11.46 18.70 1.61
CA ASP A 106 10.81 17.61 0.90
C ASP A 106 10.58 16.36 1.77
N MET A 107 10.89 16.45 3.07
CA MET A 107 10.68 15.34 4.00
C MET A 107 9.50 15.64 4.92
N VAL A 108 8.62 14.66 5.08
CA VAL A 108 7.48 14.71 6.01
C VAL A 108 7.66 13.62 7.06
N THR A 109 7.77 14.03 8.32
CA THR A 109 7.82 13.12 9.45
C THR A 109 6.43 12.94 10.02
N VAL A 110 5.97 11.69 10.09
CA VAL A 110 4.68 11.28 10.66
C VAL A 110 4.92 10.58 11.97
N GLU A 111 4.21 11.00 13.02
CA GLU A 111 4.23 10.39 14.35
C GLU A 111 2.80 10.09 14.81
N TRP A 112 2.64 9.05 15.63
CA TRP A 112 1.31 8.62 16.11
C TRP A 112 1.35 7.99 17.50
N ALA A 113 0.17 7.87 18.10
CA ALA A 113 0.01 7.14 19.35
C ALA A 113 0.19 5.63 19.13
N GLY A 114 0.95 4.98 20.00
CA GLY A 114 1.04 3.51 19.99
C GLY A 114 -0.32 2.86 20.25
N LEU A 115 -0.59 1.74 19.60
CA LEU A 115 -1.77 0.91 19.86
C LEU A 115 -1.43 -0.14 20.94
N SER A 116 -2.21 -0.14 22.02
CA SER A 116 -2.09 -1.19 23.05
C SER A 116 -2.99 -2.36 22.69
N LEU A 117 -2.38 -3.51 22.40
CA LEU A 117 -3.05 -4.75 22.13
C LEU A 117 -3.17 -5.60 23.40
N ARG A 118 -4.20 -6.43 23.48
CA ARG A 118 -4.29 -7.49 24.49
C ARG A 118 -3.26 -8.58 24.19
N ALA A 119 -2.82 -9.30 25.20
CA ALA A 119 -1.92 -10.43 25.03
C ALA A 119 -2.49 -11.45 24.02
N GLY A 120 -1.71 -11.81 23.02
CA GLY A 120 -2.09 -12.73 21.97
C GLY A 120 -2.92 -12.14 20.83
N ASP A 121 -3.09 -10.81 20.76
CA ASP A 121 -3.75 -10.13 19.64
C ASP A 121 -2.75 -9.53 18.64
N ASP A 122 -1.45 -9.66 18.89
CA ASP A 122 -0.40 -9.27 17.97
C ASP A 122 -0.46 -10.11 16.67
N SER A 123 -0.23 -9.47 15.55
CA SER A 123 -0.17 -10.14 14.24
C SER A 123 1.15 -10.87 13.99
N GLU A 124 2.17 -10.66 14.85
CA GLU A 124 3.56 -11.10 14.66
C GLU A 124 4.20 -10.55 13.36
N GLN A 125 3.61 -9.53 12.78
CA GLN A 125 4.04 -8.85 11.56
C GLN A 125 4.19 -7.35 11.81
N THR A 126 4.43 -6.56 10.77
CA THR A 126 4.58 -5.11 10.86
C THR A 126 3.33 -4.46 11.49
N PRO A 127 3.44 -3.85 12.67
CA PRO A 127 2.27 -3.38 13.42
C PRO A 127 1.65 -2.10 12.88
N TYR A 128 2.39 -1.28 12.13
CA TYR A 128 1.88 -0.02 11.59
C TYR A 128 2.23 0.11 10.12
N ILE A 129 1.30 0.66 9.35
CA ILE A 129 1.52 1.02 7.94
C ILE A 129 1.05 2.45 7.74
N VAL A 130 1.94 3.30 7.23
CA VAL A 130 1.56 4.58 6.64
C VAL A 130 1.45 4.37 5.14
N GLU A 131 0.25 4.46 4.62
CA GLU A 131 -0.03 4.49 3.20
C GLU A 131 0.11 5.92 2.72
N ALA A 132 1.14 6.20 1.92
CA ALA A 132 1.41 7.53 1.40
C ALA A 132 1.21 7.58 -0.12
N TRP A 133 0.41 8.53 -0.56
CA TRP A 133 0.25 8.94 -1.96
C TRP A 133 0.94 10.28 -2.12
N VAL A 134 2.16 10.28 -2.62
CA VAL A 134 3.07 11.42 -2.56
C VAL A 134 3.74 11.70 -3.89
N CYS A 135 4.21 12.94 -4.07
CA CYS A 135 4.94 13.35 -5.25
C CYS A 135 6.42 13.01 -5.12
N GLN A 136 6.96 12.30 -6.12
CA GLN A 136 8.39 12.04 -6.24
C GLN A 136 8.79 12.09 -7.72
N GLU A 137 9.86 12.79 -8.03
CA GLU A 137 10.36 12.92 -9.39
C GLU A 137 9.28 13.39 -10.40
N GLY A 138 8.41 14.31 -9.98
CA GLY A 138 7.34 14.87 -10.80
C GLY A 138 6.15 13.96 -11.07
N ARG A 139 6.04 12.83 -10.40
CA ARG A 139 4.91 11.87 -10.51
C ARG A 139 4.38 11.46 -9.16
N MET A 140 3.10 11.12 -9.12
CA MET A 140 2.50 10.54 -7.91
C MET A 140 2.95 9.09 -7.77
N VAL A 141 3.42 8.74 -6.57
CA VAL A 141 3.82 7.39 -6.19
C VAL A 141 3.07 6.93 -4.95
N PHE A 142 2.76 5.66 -4.91
CA PHE A 142 2.23 4.99 -3.74
C PHE A 142 3.35 4.32 -2.95
N GLN A 143 3.50 4.73 -1.70
CA GLN A 143 4.47 4.17 -0.76
C GLN A 143 3.77 3.66 0.50
N PRO A 144 3.49 2.35 0.62
CA PRO A 144 3.13 1.75 1.89
C PRO A 144 4.41 1.54 2.72
N ILE A 145 4.53 2.27 3.82
CA ILE A 145 5.70 2.22 4.71
C ILE A 145 5.32 1.54 6.00
N GLY A 146 5.92 0.38 6.25
CA GLY A 146 5.75 -0.35 7.49
C GLY A 146 6.70 0.16 8.58
N SER A 147 6.24 0.14 9.84
CA SER A 147 7.07 0.52 10.97
C SER A 147 6.74 -0.31 12.21
N TYR A 148 7.78 -0.67 12.95
CA TYR A 148 7.69 -1.22 14.31
C TYR A 148 7.73 -0.12 15.38
N PHE A 149 8.02 1.11 14.96
CA PHE A 149 8.03 2.31 15.80
C PHE A 149 6.82 3.17 15.50
N THR A 150 6.58 4.19 16.30
CA THR A 150 5.47 5.14 16.16
C THR A 150 5.85 6.37 15.35
N GLN A 151 6.78 6.22 14.41
CA GLN A 151 7.27 7.29 13.55
C GLN A 151 7.81 6.75 12.23
N VAL A 152 7.62 7.52 11.15
CA VAL A 152 8.29 7.35 9.85
C VAL A 152 8.58 8.71 9.24
N THR A 153 9.54 8.74 8.30
CA THR A 153 9.81 9.92 7.49
C THR A 153 9.67 9.56 6.01
N ILE A 154 8.96 10.39 5.25
CA ILE A 154 8.53 10.15 3.87
C ILE A 154 8.96 11.31 3.00
N GLN A 155 9.54 11.02 1.84
CA GLN A 155 9.85 12.02 0.83
C GLN A 155 8.58 12.40 0.06
N ASP A 156 8.33 13.71 -0.05
CA ASP A 156 7.21 14.27 -0.79
C ASP A 156 7.62 15.62 -1.37
N GLU A 157 7.87 15.64 -2.66
CA GLU A 157 8.39 16.79 -3.42
C GLU A 157 7.25 17.67 -3.95
N PRO A 158 7.50 18.94 -4.26
CA PRO A 158 6.56 19.76 -5.03
C PRO A 158 6.55 19.37 -6.51
N GLY A 159 5.51 19.78 -7.24
CA GLY A 159 5.50 19.75 -8.71
C GLY A 159 4.57 18.73 -9.35
N CYS A 160 3.92 17.85 -8.59
CA CYS A 160 2.88 16.98 -9.14
C CYS A 160 1.53 17.73 -9.29
N GLY A 161 0.72 17.27 -10.24
CA GLY A 161 -0.61 17.84 -10.50
C GLY A 161 -1.71 17.40 -9.52
N GLN A 162 -1.38 16.53 -8.57
CA GLN A 162 -2.31 16.03 -7.54
C GLN A 162 -1.77 16.39 -6.15
N VAL A 163 -2.68 16.50 -5.20
CA VAL A 163 -2.37 16.76 -3.79
C VAL A 163 -1.88 15.48 -3.13
N SER A 164 -0.76 15.59 -2.43
CA SER A 164 -0.23 14.51 -1.60
C SER A 164 -1.11 14.26 -0.39
N ARG A 165 -1.27 13.00 0.00
CA ARG A 165 -2.08 12.58 1.15
C ARG A 165 -1.58 11.25 1.71
N ALA A 166 -1.89 10.99 2.97
CA ALA A 166 -1.54 9.74 3.60
C ALA A 166 -2.55 9.35 4.66
N ARG A 167 -2.55 8.06 5.04
CA ARG A 167 -3.34 7.52 6.13
C ARG A 167 -2.55 6.48 6.91
N LEU A 168 -2.86 6.32 8.18
CA LEU A 168 -2.25 5.37 9.08
C LEU A 168 -3.19 4.18 9.33
N LEU A 169 -2.64 2.99 9.30
CA LEU A 169 -3.28 1.74 9.69
C LEU A 169 -2.45 1.09 10.80
N ALA A 170 -3.10 0.50 11.77
CA ALA A 170 -2.45 -0.41 12.71
C ALA A 170 -2.95 -1.84 12.46
N ALA A 171 -2.05 -2.82 12.48
CA ALA A 171 -2.33 -4.22 12.22
C ALA A 171 -2.40 -5.01 13.54
N GLU A 172 -3.33 -5.95 13.60
CA GLU A 172 -3.42 -6.96 14.62
C GLU A 172 -3.83 -8.31 13.98
N LYS A 173 -3.97 -9.39 14.73
CA LYS A 173 -4.16 -10.73 14.18
C LYS A 173 -5.43 -10.94 13.33
N HIS A 174 -6.46 -10.08 13.48
CA HIS A 174 -7.70 -10.18 12.70
C HIS A 174 -7.74 -9.20 11.51
N GLY A 175 -6.74 -8.34 11.34
CA GLY A 175 -6.66 -7.36 10.26
C GLY A 175 -6.17 -6.00 10.70
N TYR A 176 -6.73 -4.96 10.11
CA TYR A 176 -6.32 -3.57 10.33
C TYR A 176 -7.38 -2.79 11.10
N THR A 177 -6.94 -1.81 11.89
CA THR A 177 -7.84 -0.77 12.37
C THR A 177 -8.40 0.03 11.19
N ARG A 178 -9.50 0.77 11.41
CA ARG A 178 -9.95 1.74 10.42
C ARG A 178 -8.81 2.71 10.11
N PRO A 179 -8.66 3.13 8.84
CA PRO A 179 -7.67 4.12 8.47
C PRO A 179 -7.86 5.41 9.27
N LEU A 180 -6.76 5.97 9.77
CA LEU A 180 -6.71 7.29 10.36
C LEU A 180 -6.07 8.25 9.36
N GLU A 181 -6.86 9.17 8.81
CA GLU A 181 -6.37 10.16 7.85
C GLU A 181 -5.33 11.08 8.51
N ILE A 182 -4.30 11.39 7.76
CA ILE A 182 -3.21 12.26 8.19
C ILE A 182 -3.43 13.63 7.55
N ASP A 183 -3.48 14.67 8.39
CA ASP A 183 -3.44 16.06 7.91
C ASP A 183 -2.07 16.33 7.29
N TRP A 184 -1.97 16.07 5.97
CA TRP A 184 -0.71 16.04 5.24
C TRP A 184 -0.24 17.46 4.92
N PRO A 185 0.93 17.88 5.43
CA PRO A 185 1.45 19.20 5.19
C PRO A 185 1.93 19.33 3.73
N GLN A 186 1.20 20.09 2.92
CA GLN A 186 1.54 20.26 1.51
C GLN A 186 2.85 21.04 1.33
N PRO A 187 3.62 20.78 0.24
CA PRO A 187 4.80 21.57 -0.07
C PRO A 187 4.42 23.01 -0.35
N VAL A 188 5.20 23.95 0.18
CA VAL A 188 5.05 25.37 -0.14
C VAL A 188 5.57 25.58 -1.56
N LEU A 189 4.68 25.87 -2.50
CA LEU A 189 5.09 26.32 -3.82
C LEU A 189 5.77 27.69 -3.65
N LEU A 190 7.08 27.73 -3.81
CA LEU A 190 7.79 29.00 -3.93
C LEU A 190 7.29 29.66 -5.21
N THR A 191 6.40 30.64 -5.08
CA THR A 191 6.04 31.52 -6.19
C THR A 191 7.35 32.23 -6.64
N PRO A 192 7.75 32.16 -7.92
CA PRO A 192 8.87 32.91 -8.36
C PRO A 192 8.60 34.40 -8.04
N LEU A 193 9.55 35.00 -7.35
CA LEU A 193 9.54 36.48 -7.16
C LEU A 193 9.47 37.15 -8.51
N PRO A 194 8.61 38.20 -8.66
CA PRO A 194 8.45 38.94 -9.91
C PRO A 194 9.72 39.63 -10.36
#